data_7d36d7cac3e7c3f1277a3bf19f5e76b0
#
_entry.id   7d36d7cac3e7c3f1277a3bf19f5e76b0
#
_cell.length_a   1.000
_cell.length_b   1.000
_cell.length_c   1.000
_cell.angle_alpha   90.00
_cell.angle_beta   90.00
_cell.angle_gamma   90.00
#
_symmetry.space_group_name_H-M   'P 1'
#
loop_
_entity.id
_entity.type
_entity.pdbx_description
1 polymer ?
#
loop_
_entity_poly.entity_id
_entity_poly.type
_entity_poly.pdbx_seq_one_letter_code
_entity_poly.pdbx_strand_id
1 'polypeptide(L)'
;MALLGSKNSDKIGLVPCSNGIFDRLIPIPSDSRKYMLVEELILHFLPKIFKKYSVKSKSLIRIIRNADIDMDEAFFDEDMDYRDTMEQLIKERRRLCPVKLEYSRVLDDKVISALCNELKLDKKQVFYSESPLEMSFISKIQDDLRTRKELFYERRVPQNSKYIDMKQPIIDQIAKKDVLLSYPYESMHPFIKLLNEAGSDDRVLSIKMTLYRVAKNSQIVEALIEAAENGKEVVVLVELRARFDEENNIEWSRRLEEAGCKIIYGIDHIKVHSKLCLITYKDGEEFKYITH
;
A
#
# COMPACT_ATOMS: atom_id res chain seq x y z
N MET A 1 -3.24 -24.66 -11.31
CA MET A 1 -3.74 -25.89 -10.67
C MET A 1 -4.12 -26.92 -11.73
N ALA A 2 -3.87 -28.18 -11.47
CA ALA A 2 -4.30 -29.30 -12.33
C ALA A 2 -4.84 -30.47 -11.47
N LEU A 3 -5.86 -31.15 -11.97
CA LEU A 3 -6.27 -32.47 -11.50
C LEU A 3 -5.45 -33.53 -12.24
N LEU A 4 -4.68 -34.28 -11.52
CA LEU A 4 -3.72 -35.26 -12.02
C LEU A 4 -4.23 -36.69 -11.79
N GLY A 5 -4.44 -37.42 -12.88
CA GLY A 5 -4.78 -38.84 -12.80
C GLY A 5 -3.56 -39.70 -12.47
N SER A 6 -3.70 -40.58 -11.49
CA SER A 6 -2.72 -41.59 -11.11
C SER A 6 -3.38 -42.97 -11.07
N LYS A 7 -2.57 -44.05 -11.05
CA LYS A 7 -3.07 -45.43 -11.00
C LYS A 7 -3.94 -45.73 -9.77
N ASN A 8 -3.66 -45.08 -8.62
CA ASN A 8 -4.31 -45.39 -7.36
C ASN A 8 -5.29 -44.32 -6.87
N SER A 9 -5.09 -43.05 -7.22
CA SER A 9 -5.95 -41.93 -6.80
C SER A 9 -5.63 -40.69 -7.61
N ASP A 10 -6.61 -39.80 -7.77
CA ASP A 10 -6.41 -38.48 -8.36
C ASP A 10 -5.68 -37.55 -7.34
N LYS A 11 -4.82 -36.69 -7.86
CA LYS A 11 -4.04 -35.74 -7.07
C LYS A 11 -4.26 -34.32 -7.58
N ILE A 12 -4.14 -33.34 -6.72
CA ILE A 12 -4.13 -31.93 -7.12
C ILE A 12 -2.68 -31.47 -7.24
N GLY A 13 -2.30 -31.01 -8.43
CA GLY A 13 -1.01 -30.40 -8.70
C GLY A 13 -1.15 -28.87 -8.70
N LEU A 14 -0.26 -28.18 -8.01
CA LEU A 14 -0.20 -26.72 -7.96
C LEU A 14 1.10 -26.23 -8.57
N VAL A 15 1.02 -25.20 -9.39
CA VAL A 15 2.18 -24.45 -9.89
C VAL A 15 1.99 -23.01 -9.45
N PRO A 16 2.84 -22.47 -8.57
CA PRO A 16 2.76 -21.07 -8.16
C PRO A 16 3.02 -20.14 -9.35
N CYS A 17 2.19 -19.11 -9.50
CA CYS A 17 2.33 -18.06 -10.51
C CYS A 17 2.40 -16.69 -9.81
N SER A 18 3.04 -16.61 -8.64
CA SER A 18 3.10 -15.38 -7.88
C SER A 18 4.09 -14.38 -8.48
N ASN A 19 3.83 -13.10 -8.23
CA ASN A 19 4.72 -12.01 -8.64
C ASN A 19 6.15 -12.23 -8.14
N GLY A 20 7.13 -11.97 -9.00
CA GLY A 20 8.56 -12.09 -8.69
C GLY A 20 9.21 -13.42 -9.12
N ILE A 21 8.43 -14.45 -9.50
CA ILE A 21 8.99 -15.69 -10.08
C ILE A 21 9.11 -15.57 -11.60
N PHE A 22 8.13 -14.94 -12.24
CA PHE A 22 8.06 -14.74 -13.70
C PHE A 22 7.56 -13.34 -14.03
N ASP A 23 8.03 -12.81 -15.17
CA ASP A 23 7.35 -11.68 -15.80
C ASP A 23 5.96 -12.13 -16.24
N ARG A 24 4.93 -11.49 -15.70
CA ARG A 24 3.56 -11.92 -15.91
C ARG A 24 3.06 -11.70 -17.33
N LEU A 25 3.51 -10.59 -17.96
CA LEU A 25 3.23 -10.31 -19.38
C LEU A 25 4.41 -10.74 -20.24
N ILE A 26 4.17 -11.68 -21.11
CA ILE A 26 5.14 -12.17 -22.09
C ILE A 26 4.80 -11.53 -23.44
N PRO A 27 5.70 -10.68 -24.00
CA PRO A 27 5.47 -10.14 -25.33
C PRO A 27 5.57 -11.24 -26.39
N ILE A 28 4.68 -11.21 -27.38
CA ILE A 28 4.71 -12.17 -28.49
C ILE A 28 5.74 -11.68 -29.52
N PRO A 29 6.78 -12.45 -29.84
CA PRO A 29 7.91 -11.98 -30.67
C PRO A 29 7.49 -11.50 -32.07
N SER A 30 6.38 -12.00 -32.61
CA SER A 30 5.88 -11.63 -33.94
C SER A 30 5.06 -10.34 -33.98
N ASP A 31 4.64 -9.82 -32.83
CA ASP A 31 3.83 -8.60 -32.73
C ASP A 31 4.03 -7.95 -31.36
N SER A 32 4.76 -6.83 -31.35
CA SER A 32 5.07 -6.06 -30.14
C SER A 32 3.85 -5.49 -29.40
N ARG A 33 2.65 -5.59 -29.98
CA ARG A 33 1.40 -5.12 -29.37
C ARG A 33 0.55 -6.25 -28.80
N LYS A 34 1.03 -7.49 -28.87
CA LYS A 34 0.37 -8.66 -28.32
C LYS A 34 1.14 -9.23 -27.15
N TYR A 35 0.42 -9.57 -26.13
CA TYR A 35 0.96 -10.14 -24.89
C TYR A 35 0.22 -11.43 -24.57
N MET A 36 0.93 -12.32 -23.89
CA MET A 36 0.36 -13.52 -23.27
C MET A 36 0.59 -13.44 -21.76
N LEU A 37 -0.40 -13.81 -20.98
CA LEU A 37 -0.21 -13.99 -19.54
C LEU A 37 0.58 -15.28 -19.27
N VAL A 38 1.61 -15.19 -18.41
CA VAL A 38 2.48 -16.34 -18.08
C VAL A 38 1.69 -17.51 -17.52
N GLU A 39 0.65 -17.24 -16.74
CA GLU A 39 -0.22 -18.25 -16.18
C GLU A 39 -0.97 -19.06 -17.26
N GLU A 40 -1.33 -18.44 -18.39
CA GLU A 40 -1.93 -19.13 -19.52
C GLU A 40 -0.91 -20.02 -20.24
N LEU A 41 0.33 -19.54 -20.37
CA LEU A 41 1.43 -20.33 -20.91
C LEU A 41 1.71 -21.56 -20.04
N ILE A 42 1.76 -21.37 -18.72
CA ILE A 42 1.93 -22.47 -17.76
C ILE A 42 0.78 -23.47 -17.87
N LEU A 43 -0.47 -23.01 -17.95
CA LEU A 43 -1.63 -23.89 -18.13
C LEU A 43 -1.53 -24.72 -19.42
N HIS A 44 -1.01 -24.12 -20.50
CA HIS A 44 -0.80 -24.84 -21.76
C HIS A 44 0.23 -25.98 -21.58
N PHE A 45 1.31 -25.73 -20.88
CA PHE A 45 2.41 -26.67 -20.69
C PHE A 45 2.31 -27.56 -19.45
N LEU A 46 1.21 -27.55 -18.70
CA LEU A 46 1.02 -28.41 -17.52
C LEU A 46 1.31 -29.90 -17.78
N PRO A 47 0.91 -30.49 -18.95
CA PRO A 47 1.25 -31.89 -19.24
C PRO A 47 2.76 -32.13 -19.35
N LYS A 48 3.55 -31.12 -19.74
CA LYS A 48 5.01 -31.22 -19.77
C LYS A 48 5.63 -31.05 -18.38
N ILE A 49 4.97 -30.29 -17.48
CA ILE A 49 5.40 -30.12 -16.10
C ILE A 49 5.13 -31.39 -15.29
N PHE A 50 3.93 -31.94 -15.43
CA PHE A 50 3.49 -33.14 -14.70
C PHE A 50 3.63 -34.43 -15.54
N LYS A 51 4.81 -34.68 -16.12
CA LYS A 51 5.07 -35.76 -17.08
C LYS A 51 4.65 -37.16 -16.64
N LYS A 52 4.63 -37.43 -15.31
CA LYS A 52 4.30 -38.74 -14.72
C LYS A 52 2.79 -38.95 -14.53
N TYR A 53 1.97 -37.96 -14.84
CA TYR A 53 0.53 -37.96 -14.58
C TYR A 53 -0.25 -37.58 -15.85
N SER A 54 -1.48 -38.06 -15.96
CA SER A 54 -2.43 -37.56 -16.95
C SER A 54 -3.14 -36.32 -16.37
N VAL A 55 -3.12 -35.19 -17.08
CA VAL A 55 -3.86 -33.98 -16.70
C VAL A 55 -5.32 -34.14 -17.11
N LYS A 56 -6.22 -34.34 -16.15
CA LYS A 56 -7.66 -34.53 -16.35
C LYS A 56 -8.40 -33.21 -16.54
N SER A 57 -8.09 -32.22 -15.69
CA SER A 57 -8.59 -30.85 -15.79
C SER A 57 -7.55 -29.87 -15.29
N LYS A 58 -7.69 -28.61 -15.68
CA LYS A 58 -6.76 -27.53 -15.28
C LYS A 58 -7.49 -26.20 -15.19
N SER A 59 -7.12 -25.38 -14.23
CA SER A 59 -7.67 -24.04 -14.03
C SER A 59 -6.65 -23.14 -13.35
N LEU A 60 -6.75 -21.84 -13.59
CA LEU A 60 -6.15 -20.88 -12.68
C LEU A 60 -7.01 -20.84 -11.42
N ILE A 61 -6.37 -20.68 -10.28
CA ILE A 61 -7.04 -20.43 -9.01
C ILE A 61 -6.40 -19.24 -8.33
N ARG A 62 -7.20 -18.45 -7.61
CA ARG A 62 -6.76 -17.36 -6.76
C ARG A 62 -7.41 -17.49 -5.41
N ILE A 63 -6.60 -17.45 -4.37
CA ILE A 63 -7.05 -17.48 -2.98
C ILE A 63 -6.91 -16.06 -2.44
N ILE A 64 -8.01 -15.48 -1.99
CA ILE A 64 -8.00 -14.22 -1.26
C ILE A 64 -8.09 -14.58 0.23
N ARG A 65 -7.16 -14.02 1.00
CA ARG A 65 -7.09 -14.20 2.44
C ARG A 65 -7.59 -12.96 3.16
N ASN A 66 -8.02 -13.11 4.40
CA ASN A 66 -8.32 -11.96 5.23
C ASN A 66 -7.10 -11.02 5.25
N ALA A 67 -7.33 -9.73 5.11
CA ALA A 67 -6.28 -8.71 5.13
C ALA A 67 -6.34 -7.84 6.39
N ASP A 68 -7.40 -7.96 7.19
CA ASP A 68 -7.50 -7.26 8.46
C ASP A 68 -6.65 -7.98 9.51
N ILE A 69 -5.85 -7.19 10.17
CA ILE A 69 -5.13 -7.61 11.37
C ILE A 69 -6.04 -7.23 12.52
N ASP A 70 -6.63 -8.24 13.15
CA ASP A 70 -7.39 -8.04 14.37
C ASP A 70 -6.41 -8.00 15.55
N MET A 71 -6.33 -6.84 16.19
CA MET A 71 -5.44 -6.63 17.32
C MET A 71 -5.93 -7.39 18.57
N ASP A 72 -7.24 -7.70 18.62
CA ASP A 72 -7.83 -8.46 19.73
C ASP A 72 -7.41 -9.94 19.72
N GLU A 73 -7.01 -10.47 18.54
CA GLU A 73 -6.45 -11.83 18.40
C GLU A 73 -4.92 -11.86 18.61
N ALA A 74 -4.26 -10.71 18.61
CA ALA A 74 -2.84 -10.65 18.90
C ALA A 74 -2.61 -10.77 20.40
N PHE A 75 -1.87 -11.78 20.82
CA PHE A 75 -1.34 -11.85 22.18
C PHE A 75 -0.39 -10.66 22.36
N PHE A 76 -0.87 -9.58 22.97
CA PHE A 76 0.00 -8.50 23.44
C PHE A 76 0.81 -9.07 24.61
N ASP A 77 2.08 -9.26 24.38
CA ASP A 77 3.04 -9.30 25.45
C ASP A 77 3.19 -7.83 25.92
N GLU A 78 2.80 -7.53 27.16
CA GLU A 78 2.83 -6.17 27.71
C GLU A 78 4.24 -5.53 27.62
N ASP A 79 5.27 -6.37 27.44
CA ASP A 79 6.67 -5.96 27.32
C ASP A 79 7.12 -5.72 25.85
N MET A 80 6.31 -6.03 24.83
CA MET A 80 6.66 -5.81 23.43
C MET A 80 6.25 -4.41 22.93
N ASP A 81 7.16 -3.75 22.22
CA ASP A 81 6.85 -2.52 21.48
C ASP A 81 5.72 -2.77 20.47
N TYR A 82 4.73 -1.89 20.43
CA TYR A 82 3.61 -1.93 19.49
C TYR A 82 4.06 -2.09 18.02
N ARG A 83 5.16 -1.48 17.65
CA ARG A 83 5.77 -1.59 16.33
C ARG A 83 6.25 -3.02 16.04
N ASP A 84 6.95 -3.64 16.98
CA ASP A 84 7.47 -5.00 16.84
C ASP A 84 6.32 -6.02 16.73
N THR A 85 5.26 -5.81 17.51
CA THR A 85 4.01 -6.56 17.40
C THR A 85 3.40 -6.42 16.02
N MET A 86 3.34 -5.20 15.46
CA MET A 86 2.83 -4.95 14.11
C MET A 86 3.69 -5.62 13.03
N GLU A 87 5.02 -5.58 13.15
CA GLU A 87 5.92 -6.29 12.23
C GLU A 87 5.66 -7.81 12.24
N GLN A 88 5.45 -8.37 13.40
CA GLN A 88 5.14 -9.81 13.54
C GLN A 88 3.79 -10.14 12.90
N LEU A 89 2.75 -9.36 13.18
CA LEU A 89 1.41 -9.52 12.61
C LEU A 89 1.42 -9.40 11.07
N ILE A 90 2.22 -8.49 10.51
CA ILE A 90 2.38 -8.35 9.06
C ILE A 90 3.02 -9.62 8.45
N LYS A 91 4.02 -10.19 9.11
CA LYS A 91 4.64 -11.46 8.69
C LYS A 91 3.62 -12.62 8.72
N GLU A 92 2.75 -12.63 9.71
CA GLU A 92 1.70 -13.65 9.85
C GLU A 92 0.53 -13.47 8.88
N ARG A 93 0.31 -12.26 8.34
CA ARG A 93 -0.76 -11.97 7.36
C ARG A 93 -0.82 -12.97 6.20
N ARG A 94 0.32 -13.48 5.75
CA ARG A 94 0.38 -14.51 4.69
C ARG A 94 -0.27 -15.82 5.09
N ARG A 95 -0.50 -16.05 6.39
CA ARG A 95 -1.13 -17.24 6.98
C ARG A 95 -2.58 -17.02 7.33
N LEU A 96 -3.11 -15.79 7.18
CA LEU A 96 -4.48 -15.48 7.53
C LEU A 96 -5.47 -16.35 6.75
N CYS A 97 -6.61 -16.55 7.38
CA CYS A 97 -7.70 -17.39 6.91
C CYS A 97 -8.11 -17.06 5.46
N PRO A 98 -8.20 -18.04 4.55
CA PRO A 98 -8.83 -17.84 3.26
C PRO A 98 -10.26 -17.37 3.42
N VAL A 99 -10.69 -16.39 2.62
CA VAL A 99 -12.07 -15.85 2.63
C VAL A 99 -12.76 -15.99 1.28
N LYS A 100 -11.99 -16.24 0.21
CA LYS A 100 -12.53 -16.39 -1.14
C LYS A 100 -11.63 -17.24 -2.01
N LEU A 101 -12.22 -18.13 -2.79
CA LEU A 101 -11.56 -18.88 -3.85
C LEU A 101 -12.15 -18.47 -5.20
N GLU A 102 -11.31 -18.10 -6.14
CA GLU A 102 -11.68 -17.81 -7.54
C GLU A 102 -11.03 -18.83 -8.46
N TYR A 103 -11.72 -19.22 -9.53
CA TYR A 103 -11.19 -20.11 -10.55
C TYR A 103 -11.63 -19.69 -11.95
N SER A 104 -10.80 -19.96 -12.98
CA SER A 104 -10.99 -19.41 -14.34
C SER A 104 -11.50 -20.42 -15.37
N ARG A 105 -11.52 -21.68 -15.05
CA ARG A 105 -12.02 -22.76 -15.94
C ARG A 105 -12.83 -23.75 -15.16
N VAL A 106 -13.90 -24.25 -15.76
CA VAL A 106 -14.81 -25.20 -15.13
C VAL A 106 -14.03 -26.37 -14.52
N LEU A 107 -14.28 -26.64 -13.27
CA LEU A 107 -13.71 -27.72 -12.49
C LEU A 107 -14.83 -28.68 -12.05
N ASP A 108 -14.47 -29.95 -11.88
CA ASP A 108 -15.36 -30.95 -11.29
C ASP A 108 -15.71 -30.56 -9.83
N ASP A 109 -16.97 -30.77 -9.43
CA ASP A 109 -17.46 -30.47 -8.08
C ASP A 109 -16.65 -31.19 -6.98
N LYS A 110 -16.08 -32.37 -7.28
CA LYS A 110 -15.20 -33.07 -6.34
C LYS A 110 -13.91 -32.30 -6.08
N VAL A 111 -13.35 -31.64 -7.13
CA VAL A 111 -12.16 -30.81 -7.01
C VAL A 111 -12.47 -29.56 -6.21
N ILE A 112 -13.59 -28.89 -6.50
CA ILE A 112 -14.04 -27.73 -5.73
C ILE A 112 -14.26 -28.09 -4.26
N SER A 113 -14.94 -29.22 -3.99
CA SER A 113 -15.19 -29.68 -2.62
C SER A 113 -13.88 -30.00 -1.89
N ALA A 114 -12.91 -30.62 -2.56
CA ALA A 114 -11.59 -30.90 -1.96
C ALA A 114 -10.83 -29.61 -1.64
N LEU A 115 -10.87 -28.61 -2.53
CA LEU A 115 -10.26 -27.30 -2.28
C LEU A 115 -10.95 -26.55 -1.12
N CYS A 116 -12.28 -26.61 -1.06
CA CYS A 116 -13.05 -26.01 0.04
C CYS A 116 -12.67 -26.63 1.38
N ASN A 117 -12.57 -27.96 1.44
CA ASN A 117 -12.19 -28.66 2.67
C ASN A 117 -10.78 -28.30 3.14
N GLU A 118 -9.81 -28.28 2.21
CA GLU A 118 -8.41 -27.91 2.52
C GLU A 118 -8.28 -26.45 2.97
N LEU A 119 -9.02 -25.54 2.32
CA LEU A 119 -8.97 -24.12 2.60
C LEU A 119 -9.93 -23.69 3.71
N LYS A 120 -10.76 -24.59 4.23
CA LYS A 120 -11.84 -24.30 5.19
C LYS A 120 -12.81 -23.22 4.70
N LEU A 121 -13.22 -23.32 3.44
CA LEU A 121 -14.15 -22.41 2.79
C LEU A 121 -15.51 -23.05 2.56
N ASP A 122 -16.56 -22.28 2.68
CA ASP A 122 -17.89 -22.66 2.19
C ASP A 122 -17.97 -22.54 0.66
N LYS A 123 -18.82 -23.36 0.01
CA LYS A 123 -19.08 -23.26 -1.42
C LYS A 123 -19.58 -21.86 -1.84
N LYS A 124 -20.22 -21.12 -0.95
CA LYS A 124 -20.64 -19.72 -1.17
C LYS A 124 -19.48 -18.74 -1.36
N GLN A 125 -18.28 -19.13 -0.97
CA GLN A 125 -17.06 -18.33 -1.08
C GLN A 125 -16.24 -18.71 -2.33
N VAL A 126 -16.79 -19.53 -3.22
CA VAL A 126 -16.14 -20.00 -4.44
C VAL A 126 -16.78 -19.37 -5.67
N PHE A 127 -15.97 -18.71 -6.51
CA PHE A 127 -16.44 -17.92 -7.64
C PHE A 127 -15.75 -18.34 -8.93
N TYR A 128 -16.55 -18.57 -9.96
CA TYR A 128 -16.07 -18.72 -11.33
C TYR A 128 -15.92 -17.35 -12.00
N SER A 129 -14.86 -17.16 -12.77
CA SER A 129 -14.65 -15.94 -13.55
C SER A 129 -13.96 -16.27 -14.87
N GLU A 130 -14.52 -15.82 -15.98
CA GLU A 130 -13.93 -15.94 -17.31
C GLU A 130 -12.83 -14.91 -17.56
N SER A 131 -12.81 -13.81 -16.78
CA SER A 131 -11.77 -12.80 -16.85
C SER A 131 -10.51 -13.23 -16.09
N PRO A 132 -9.35 -12.61 -16.38
CA PRO A 132 -8.16 -12.83 -15.56
C PRO A 132 -8.44 -12.57 -14.09
N LEU A 133 -8.02 -13.50 -13.21
CA LEU A 133 -8.35 -13.47 -11.79
C LEU A 133 -7.65 -12.33 -11.03
N GLU A 134 -6.66 -11.71 -11.65
CA GLU A 134 -5.93 -10.59 -11.09
C GLU A 134 -5.52 -9.64 -12.24
N MET A 135 -5.71 -8.33 -12.04
CA MET A 135 -5.65 -7.34 -13.11
C MET A 135 -4.45 -6.39 -13.02
N SER A 136 -3.50 -6.60 -12.10
CA SER A 136 -2.34 -5.71 -11.92
C SER A 136 -1.46 -5.60 -13.17
N PHE A 137 -1.47 -6.61 -14.04
CA PHE A 137 -0.74 -6.59 -15.31
C PHE A 137 -1.15 -5.43 -16.24
N ILE A 138 -2.34 -4.86 -16.06
CA ILE A 138 -2.82 -3.72 -16.85
C ILE A 138 -1.89 -2.50 -16.66
N SER A 139 -1.32 -2.31 -15.46
CA SER A 139 -0.37 -1.23 -15.21
C SER A 139 0.86 -1.34 -16.12
N LYS A 140 1.36 -2.56 -16.37
CA LYS A 140 2.47 -2.79 -17.30
C LYS A 140 2.09 -2.45 -18.74
N ILE A 141 0.90 -2.85 -19.17
CA ILE A 141 0.37 -2.48 -20.50
C ILE A 141 0.25 -0.96 -20.62
N GLN A 142 -0.27 -0.30 -19.57
CA GLN A 142 -0.36 1.15 -19.53
C GLN A 142 1.01 1.81 -19.68
N ASP A 143 2.03 1.29 -18.98
CA ASP A 143 3.40 1.80 -19.08
C ASP A 143 3.99 1.62 -20.49
N ASP A 144 3.78 0.47 -21.10
CA ASP A 144 4.25 0.19 -22.47
C ASP A 144 3.56 1.07 -23.53
N LEU A 145 2.34 1.53 -23.22
CA LEU A 145 1.55 2.41 -24.11
C LEU A 145 1.73 3.92 -23.83
N ARG A 146 2.57 4.33 -22.92
CA ARG A 146 2.73 5.76 -22.52
C ARG A 146 3.09 6.70 -23.65
N THR A 147 3.70 6.19 -24.71
CA THR A 147 4.04 6.98 -25.92
C THR A 147 2.81 7.28 -26.78
N ARG A 148 1.71 6.55 -26.59
CA ARG A 148 0.46 6.68 -27.31
C ARG A 148 -0.44 7.71 -26.64
N LYS A 149 -0.14 9.02 -26.86
CA LYS A 149 -0.82 10.15 -26.18
C LYS A 149 -2.35 10.12 -26.33
N GLU A 150 -2.84 9.61 -27.46
CA GLU A 150 -4.28 9.49 -27.75
C GLU A 150 -5.03 8.53 -26.82
N LEU A 151 -4.33 7.67 -26.08
CA LEU A 151 -4.92 6.74 -25.13
C LEU A 151 -4.97 7.30 -23.70
N PHE A 152 -4.41 8.47 -23.47
CA PHE A 152 -4.28 9.05 -22.14
C PHE A 152 -4.88 10.45 -22.10
N TYR A 153 -5.48 10.76 -20.96
CA TYR A 153 -5.81 12.16 -20.67
C TYR A 153 -4.54 12.99 -20.51
N GLU A 154 -4.63 14.25 -20.87
CA GLU A 154 -3.55 15.18 -20.60
C GLU A 154 -3.21 15.22 -19.11
N ARG A 155 -1.92 15.15 -18.81
CA ARG A 155 -1.45 15.21 -17.43
C ARG A 155 -1.73 16.58 -16.85
N ARG A 156 -2.61 16.63 -15.86
CA ARG A 156 -2.82 17.85 -15.07
C ARG A 156 -1.63 18.08 -14.17
N VAL A 157 -1.05 19.27 -14.25
CA VAL A 157 0.02 19.71 -13.36
C VAL A 157 -0.62 20.57 -12.28
N PRO A 158 -0.38 20.29 -10.98
CA PRO A 158 -0.87 21.14 -9.91
C PRO A 158 -0.40 22.60 -10.10
N GLN A 159 -1.30 23.52 -9.95
CA GLN A 159 -1.02 24.95 -10.15
C GLN A 159 -0.55 25.60 -8.85
N ASN A 160 0.23 26.65 -8.95
CA ASN A 160 0.57 27.44 -7.78
C ASN A 160 -0.66 28.20 -7.28
N SER A 161 -0.81 28.27 -5.96
CA SER A 161 -1.87 29.08 -5.36
C SER A 161 -1.69 30.56 -5.70
N LYS A 162 -2.79 31.23 -6.00
CA LYS A 162 -2.82 32.68 -6.24
C LYS A 162 -2.71 33.50 -4.94
N TYR A 163 -2.89 32.83 -3.80
CA TYR A 163 -2.95 33.46 -2.48
C TYR A 163 -1.63 33.39 -1.72
N ILE A 164 -0.64 32.69 -2.26
CA ILE A 164 0.67 32.49 -1.64
C ILE A 164 1.79 32.92 -2.59
N ASP A 165 2.62 33.83 -2.13
CA ASP A 165 3.89 34.16 -2.78
C ASP A 165 5.00 33.23 -2.28
N MET A 166 5.44 32.32 -3.14
CA MET A 166 6.52 31.38 -2.80
C MET A 166 7.89 32.01 -2.57
N LYS A 167 8.06 33.31 -2.87
CA LYS A 167 9.30 34.05 -2.61
C LYS A 167 9.36 34.64 -1.21
N GLN A 168 8.23 34.72 -0.51
CA GLN A 168 8.11 35.26 0.84
C GLN A 168 7.94 34.12 1.86
N PRO A 169 8.26 34.33 3.17
CA PRO A 169 7.97 33.38 4.20
C PRO A 169 6.47 33.04 4.28
N ILE A 170 6.17 31.75 4.35
CA ILE A 170 4.78 31.28 4.37
C ILE A 170 4.10 31.60 5.71
N ILE A 171 4.84 31.46 6.82
CA ILE A 171 4.34 31.75 8.18
C ILE A 171 3.79 33.19 8.24
N ASP A 172 4.55 34.15 7.75
CA ASP A 172 4.17 35.58 7.79
C ASP A 172 2.97 35.91 6.89
N GLN A 173 2.73 35.13 5.84
CA GLN A 173 1.57 35.28 4.97
C GLN A 173 0.30 34.72 5.64
N ILE A 174 0.40 33.54 6.23
CA ILE A 174 -0.73 32.86 6.89
C ILE A 174 -1.12 33.61 8.16
N ALA A 175 -0.17 34.21 8.88
CA ALA A 175 -0.45 35.04 10.04
C ALA A 175 -1.36 36.23 9.73
N LYS A 176 -1.40 36.70 8.48
CA LYS A 176 -2.24 37.82 8.03
C LYS A 176 -3.61 37.37 7.53
N LYS A 177 -3.73 36.16 6.98
CA LYS A 177 -4.94 35.68 6.35
C LYS A 177 -4.91 34.16 6.18
N ASP A 178 -6.02 33.50 6.50
CA ASP A 178 -6.23 32.09 6.18
C ASP A 178 -6.16 31.83 4.67
N VAL A 179 -5.57 30.69 4.32
CA VAL A 179 -5.39 30.27 2.93
C VAL A 179 -6.03 28.93 2.70
N LEU A 180 -6.91 28.85 1.70
CA LEU A 180 -7.46 27.60 1.20
C LEU A 180 -6.61 27.09 0.04
N LEU A 181 -6.18 25.81 0.13
CA LEU A 181 -5.50 25.10 -0.95
C LEU A 181 -6.35 23.92 -1.41
N SER A 182 -6.61 23.83 -2.71
CA SER A 182 -7.46 22.80 -3.31
C SER A 182 -6.62 21.68 -3.92
N TYR A 183 -6.29 20.67 -3.15
CA TYR A 183 -5.55 19.49 -3.62
C TYR A 183 -6.45 18.53 -4.40
N PRO A 184 -5.96 17.86 -5.43
CA PRO A 184 -4.61 17.89 -6.04
C PRO A 184 -4.43 18.93 -7.14
N TYR A 185 -5.35 19.88 -7.28
CA TYR A 185 -5.33 20.88 -8.35
C TYR A 185 -4.33 22.00 -8.08
N GLU A 186 -4.17 22.38 -6.83
CA GLU A 186 -3.10 23.26 -6.37
C GLU A 186 -1.95 22.43 -5.78
N SER A 187 -0.76 23.03 -5.82
CA SER A 187 0.48 22.39 -5.41
C SER A 187 0.59 22.24 -3.89
N MET A 188 1.16 21.11 -3.44
CA MET A 188 1.58 20.91 -2.04
C MET A 188 2.83 21.69 -1.65
N HIS A 189 3.54 22.31 -2.59
CA HIS A 189 4.79 23.01 -2.30
C HIS A 189 4.66 24.10 -1.23
N PRO A 190 3.57 24.91 -1.16
CA PRO A 190 3.42 25.85 -0.06
C PRO A 190 3.42 25.20 1.33
N PHE A 191 2.75 24.04 1.48
CA PHE A 191 2.73 23.32 2.74
C PHE A 191 4.10 22.71 3.08
N ILE A 192 4.79 22.14 2.09
CA ILE A 192 6.14 21.60 2.29
C ILE A 192 7.10 22.73 2.68
N LYS A 193 7.01 23.89 2.00
CA LYS A 193 7.81 25.06 2.33
C LYS A 193 7.51 25.57 3.74
N LEU A 194 6.24 25.60 4.15
CA LEU A 194 5.85 25.94 5.51
C LEU A 194 6.52 25.05 6.56
N LEU A 195 6.57 23.74 6.32
CA LEU A 195 7.23 22.79 7.23
C LEU A 195 8.73 23.03 7.31
N ASN A 196 9.40 23.26 6.17
CA ASN A 196 10.84 23.55 6.12
C ASN A 196 11.16 24.88 6.82
N GLU A 197 10.36 25.92 6.60
CA GLU A 197 10.48 27.20 7.32
C GLU A 197 10.28 26.99 8.82
N ALA A 198 9.24 26.25 9.22
CA ALA A 198 8.98 25.97 10.63
C ALA A 198 10.13 25.21 11.30
N GLY A 199 10.79 24.31 10.57
CA GLY A 199 11.97 23.59 11.08
C GLY A 199 13.16 24.48 11.39
N SER A 200 13.31 25.62 10.71
CA SER A 200 14.46 26.53 10.85
C SER A 200 14.12 27.88 11.53
N ASP A 201 12.85 28.22 11.68
CA ASP A 201 12.44 29.48 12.30
C ASP A 201 12.56 29.42 13.83
N ASP A 202 13.38 30.29 14.43
CA ASP A 202 13.61 30.34 15.88
C ASP A 202 12.34 30.63 16.69
N ARG A 203 11.34 31.23 16.10
CA ARG A 203 10.04 31.48 16.73
C ARG A 203 9.24 30.17 16.93
N VAL A 204 9.47 29.16 16.11
CA VAL A 204 8.73 27.89 16.16
C VAL A 204 9.25 27.01 17.30
N LEU A 205 8.32 26.53 18.12
CA LEU A 205 8.58 25.71 19.28
C LEU A 205 8.27 24.23 19.01
N SER A 206 7.14 23.97 18.35
CA SER A 206 6.72 22.58 18.11
C SER A 206 5.96 22.41 16.80
N ILE A 207 6.08 21.20 16.26
CA ILE A 207 5.29 20.71 15.10
C ILE A 207 4.63 19.40 15.53
N LYS A 208 3.29 19.32 15.43
CA LYS A 208 2.51 18.12 15.72
C LYS A 208 1.75 17.70 14.48
N MET A 209 1.89 16.45 14.06
CA MET A 209 1.33 16.00 12.80
C MET A 209 0.76 14.58 12.87
N THR A 210 -0.34 14.33 12.11
CA THR A 210 -0.86 12.98 11.90
C THR A 210 -0.44 12.45 10.52
N LEU A 211 0.06 11.22 10.47
CA LEU A 211 0.43 10.51 9.24
C LEU A 211 -0.41 9.25 9.08
N TYR A 212 -0.99 9.05 7.90
CA TYR A 212 -1.77 7.86 7.57
C TYR A 212 -1.11 7.03 6.47
N ARG A 213 -0.91 7.60 5.29
CA ARG A 213 -0.15 7.01 4.19
C ARG A 213 0.95 7.97 3.77
N VAL A 214 2.15 7.48 3.74
CA VAL A 214 3.34 8.27 3.47
C VAL A 214 4.01 7.77 2.20
N ALA A 215 4.37 8.68 1.30
CA ALA A 215 5.13 8.31 0.09
C ALA A 215 6.51 7.75 0.47
N LYS A 216 7.07 6.87 -0.36
CA LYS A 216 8.40 6.29 -0.13
C LYS A 216 9.51 7.36 -0.01
N ASN A 217 9.35 8.47 -0.73
CA ASN A 217 10.26 9.62 -0.67
C ASN A 217 9.44 10.85 -0.25
N SER A 218 9.11 10.93 1.03
CA SER A 218 8.22 11.95 1.55
C SER A 218 8.99 13.18 1.99
N GLN A 219 8.86 14.27 1.24
CA GLN A 219 9.40 15.59 1.64
C GLN A 219 8.81 16.11 2.95
N ILE A 220 7.59 15.68 3.29
CA ILE A 220 6.96 16.03 4.57
C ILE A 220 7.73 15.38 5.73
N VAL A 221 8.05 14.09 5.61
CA VAL A 221 8.79 13.39 6.67
C VAL A 221 10.21 13.90 6.78
N GLU A 222 10.88 14.17 5.65
CA GLU A 222 12.23 14.78 5.70
C GLU A 222 12.20 16.16 6.40
N ALA A 223 11.18 16.99 6.15
CA ALA A 223 11.03 18.27 6.83
C ALA A 223 10.79 18.13 8.35
N LEU A 224 10.05 17.09 8.78
CA LEU A 224 9.84 16.80 10.20
C LEU A 224 11.13 16.31 10.87
N ILE A 225 11.93 15.50 10.21
CA ILE A 225 13.25 15.05 10.65
C ILE A 225 14.17 16.26 10.83
N GLU A 226 14.29 17.10 9.80
CA GLU A 226 15.12 18.31 9.85
C GLU A 226 14.69 19.25 11.00
N ALA A 227 13.37 19.40 11.21
CA ALA A 227 12.86 20.19 12.33
C ALA A 227 13.29 19.64 13.70
N ALA A 228 13.24 18.31 13.88
CA ALA A 228 13.67 17.67 15.13
C ALA A 228 15.19 17.82 15.34
N GLU A 229 15.99 17.61 14.30
CA GLU A 229 17.45 17.80 14.32
C GLU A 229 17.83 19.27 14.64
N ASN A 230 16.99 20.24 14.22
CA ASN A 230 17.13 21.66 14.58
C ASN A 230 16.59 22.00 15.98
N GLY A 231 16.25 21.00 16.79
CA GLY A 231 15.85 21.16 18.19
C GLY A 231 14.38 21.56 18.41
N LYS A 232 13.52 21.45 17.39
CA LYS A 232 12.08 21.65 17.55
C LYS A 232 11.43 20.44 18.23
N GLU A 233 10.40 20.68 19.07
CA GLU A 233 9.58 19.57 19.58
C GLU A 233 8.70 19.05 18.45
N VAL A 234 9.01 17.85 17.91
CA VAL A 234 8.26 17.22 16.85
C VAL A 234 7.51 16.01 17.40
N VAL A 235 6.17 16.03 17.30
CA VAL A 235 5.30 14.93 17.73
C VAL A 235 4.52 14.43 16.53
N VAL A 236 4.68 13.15 16.19
CA VAL A 236 4.04 12.55 15.03
C VAL A 236 3.18 11.37 15.45
N LEU A 237 1.89 11.42 15.13
CA LEU A 237 1.01 10.27 15.25
C LEU A 237 1.04 9.51 13.92
N VAL A 238 1.52 8.27 13.95
CA VAL A 238 1.61 7.38 12.77
C VAL A 238 0.57 6.28 12.88
N GLU A 239 -0.35 6.20 11.92
CA GLU A 239 -1.30 5.10 11.82
C GLU A 239 -0.64 3.88 11.17
N LEU A 240 -0.20 2.90 11.97
CA LEU A 240 0.48 1.70 11.47
C LEU A 240 -0.45 0.74 10.73
N ARG A 241 -1.78 0.81 10.96
CA ARG A 241 -2.78 -0.07 10.33
C ARG A 241 -3.32 0.48 8.99
N ALA A 242 -2.54 1.35 8.33
CA ALA A 242 -2.84 1.79 6.97
C ALA A 242 -2.62 0.63 5.99
N ARG A 243 -3.68 -0.06 5.55
CA ARG A 243 -3.62 -1.25 4.71
C ARG A 243 -2.66 -1.11 3.54
N PHE A 244 -1.75 -2.08 3.39
CA PHE A 244 -0.72 -2.20 2.35
C PHE A 244 0.42 -1.18 2.44
N ASP A 245 0.39 -0.27 3.39
CA ASP A 245 1.46 0.71 3.64
C ASP A 245 2.11 0.52 5.02
N GLU A 246 1.77 -0.56 5.73
CA GLU A 246 2.23 -0.81 7.09
C GLU A 246 3.76 -0.87 7.17
N GLU A 247 4.41 -1.66 6.29
CA GLU A 247 5.88 -1.78 6.26
C GLU A 247 6.54 -0.42 6.02
N ASN A 248 6.00 0.38 5.11
CA ASN A 248 6.49 1.71 4.81
C ASN A 248 6.30 2.69 5.99
N ASN A 249 5.16 2.61 6.68
CA ASN A 249 4.88 3.46 7.83
C ASN A 249 5.76 3.08 9.05
N ILE A 250 6.04 1.79 9.23
CA ILE A 250 6.98 1.30 10.25
C ILE A 250 8.39 1.85 9.98
N GLU A 251 8.86 1.77 8.73
CA GLU A 251 10.18 2.29 8.37
C GLU A 251 10.29 3.80 8.61
N TRP A 252 9.28 4.57 8.22
CA TRP A 252 9.24 6.00 8.48
C TRP A 252 9.17 6.33 9.97
N SER A 253 8.41 5.58 10.77
CA SER A 253 8.34 5.80 12.21
C SER A 253 9.71 5.61 12.88
N ARG A 254 10.48 4.60 12.44
CA ARG A 254 11.84 4.35 12.94
C ARG A 254 12.77 5.51 12.62
N ARG A 255 12.78 6.00 11.39
CA ARG A 255 13.60 7.16 10.99
C ARG A 255 13.25 8.44 11.74
N LEU A 256 11.95 8.67 11.98
CA LEU A 256 11.50 9.81 12.77
C LEU A 256 11.97 9.72 14.24
N GLU A 257 11.89 8.54 14.86
CA GLU A 257 12.40 8.31 16.22
C GLU A 257 13.92 8.52 16.33
N GLU A 258 14.67 7.97 15.36
CA GLU A 258 16.13 8.14 15.29
C GLU A 258 16.54 9.62 15.19
N ALA A 259 15.71 10.45 14.54
CA ALA A 259 15.91 11.90 14.45
C ALA A 259 15.46 12.68 15.72
N GLY A 260 14.90 11.99 16.73
CA GLY A 260 14.45 12.60 17.99
C GLY A 260 12.98 13.04 17.98
N CYS A 261 12.18 12.66 16.98
CA CYS A 261 10.74 12.90 17.01
C CYS A 261 10.06 12.00 18.06
N LYS A 262 9.05 12.54 18.75
CA LYS A 262 8.17 11.74 19.60
C LYS A 262 7.09 11.10 18.74
N ILE A 263 7.06 9.76 18.69
CA ILE A 263 6.07 9.01 17.92
C ILE A 263 4.93 8.52 18.80
N ILE A 264 3.71 8.61 18.26
CA ILE A 264 2.50 8.02 18.83
C ILE A 264 1.97 7.02 17.81
N TYR A 265 1.87 5.75 18.19
CA TYR A 265 1.44 4.66 17.32
C TYR A 265 -0.06 4.43 17.41
N GLY A 266 -0.83 5.33 16.76
CA GLY A 266 -2.27 5.17 16.70
C GLY A 266 -2.99 5.27 18.06
N ILE A 267 -4.22 4.79 18.07
CA ILE A 267 -5.08 4.66 19.27
C ILE A 267 -5.74 3.28 19.17
N ASP A 268 -5.76 2.53 20.27
CA ASP A 268 -6.37 1.21 20.30
C ASP A 268 -7.82 1.26 19.84
N HIS A 269 -8.22 0.23 19.05
CA HIS A 269 -9.56 0.06 18.48
C HIS A 269 -10.04 1.19 17.53
N ILE A 270 -9.25 2.25 17.31
CA ILE A 270 -9.59 3.39 16.45
C ILE A 270 -8.51 3.57 15.38
N LYS A 271 -8.93 3.74 14.12
CA LYS A 271 -8.03 4.17 13.04
C LYS A 271 -8.02 5.69 12.95
N VAL A 272 -6.84 6.28 13.04
CA VAL A 272 -6.68 7.72 12.86
C VAL A 272 -6.58 8.04 11.39
N HIS A 273 -7.63 8.65 10.83
CA HIS A 273 -7.69 9.00 9.41
C HIS A 273 -7.61 10.51 9.15
N SER A 274 -7.57 11.33 10.18
CA SER A 274 -7.39 12.78 10.04
C SER A 274 -6.01 13.12 9.46
N LYS A 275 -5.92 14.23 8.74
CA LYS A 275 -4.68 14.79 8.21
C LYS A 275 -4.54 16.16 8.82
N LEU A 276 -3.81 16.22 9.92
CA LEU A 276 -3.66 17.44 10.72
C LEU A 276 -2.19 17.75 10.88
N CYS A 277 -1.88 19.04 10.82
CA CYS A 277 -0.60 19.58 11.23
C CYS A 277 -0.86 20.81 12.09
N LEU A 278 -0.25 20.86 13.26
CA LEU A 278 -0.28 22.00 14.18
C LEU A 278 1.15 22.48 14.40
N ILE A 279 1.42 23.74 14.06
CA ILE A 279 2.68 24.42 14.34
C ILE A 279 2.42 25.45 15.44
N THR A 280 3.19 25.38 16.52
CA THR A 280 3.16 26.37 17.62
C THR A 280 4.38 27.26 17.48
N TYR A 281 4.16 28.56 17.47
CA TYR A 281 5.25 29.54 17.43
C TYR A 281 5.00 30.69 18.40
N LYS A 282 6.07 31.39 18.75
CA LYS A 282 6.03 32.54 19.64
C LYS A 282 6.16 33.83 18.82
N ASP A 283 5.27 34.80 19.09
CA ASP A 283 5.30 36.13 18.49
C ASP A 283 5.31 37.16 19.64
N GLY A 284 6.49 37.66 19.95
CA GLY A 284 6.73 38.40 21.19
C GLY A 284 6.53 37.52 22.44
N GLU A 285 5.59 37.90 23.31
CA GLU A 285 5.21 37.11 24.50
C GLU A 285 4.02 36.17 24.26
N GLU A 286 3.39 36.18 23.07
CA GLU A 286 2.21 35.41 22.77
C GLU A 286 2.54 34.11 22.04
N PHE A 287 1.82 33.04 22.37
CA PHE A 287 1.82 31.80 21.59
C PHE A 287 0.79 31.88 20.51
N LYS A 288 1.19 31.57 19.27
CA LYS A 288 0.33 31.50 18.10
C LYS A 288 0.38 30.11 17.46
N TYR A 289 -0.66 29.80 16.72
CA TYR A 289 -0.88 28.47 16.17
C TYR A 289 -1.21 28.57 14.70
N ILE A 290 -0.58 27.71 13.90
CA ILE A 290 -0.95 27.46 12.51
C ILE A 290 -1.49 26.03 12.43
N THR A 291 -2.69 25.88 11.88
CA THR A 291 -3.33 24.57 11.70
C THR A 291 -3.54 24.30 10.21
N HIS A 292 -3.10 23.15 9.78
CA HIS A 292 -3.37 22.65 8.42
C HIS A 292 -4.10 21.32 8.48
#